data_2ebce1b58c484cfecf2c8c1c86168c51
#
_entry.id   2ebce1b58c484cfecf2c8c1c86168c51
#
_cell.length_a   1.000
_cell.length_b   1.000
_cell.length_c   1.000
_cell.angle_alpha   90.00
_cell.angle_beta   90.00
_cell.angle_gamma   90.00
#
_symmetry.space_group_name_H-M   'P 1'
#
loop_
_entity.id
_entity.type
_entity.pdbx_description
1 polymer ?
#
loop_
_entity_poly.entity_id
_entity_poly.type
_entity_poly.pdbx_seq_one_letter_code
_entity_poly.pdbx_strand_id
1 'polypeptide(L)'
;LLEMLDTFDEEALKRAYIALQNRFAPLLDESTMQAIYQRGEKLISCKPFLDLIQGAKIYKEQPLIYQKERKQIDLLLEFPDKIIVIDYKSSKKKSAKHQTQVKLYQEALSKIYDLPVVGYICYLQNDGVELLKSL
;
A
#
# COMPACT_ATOMS: atom_id res chain seq x y z
N LEU A 1 3.63 -1.52 -9.55
CA LEU A 1 4.74 -0.57 -9.41
C LEU A 1 5.18 -0.40 -7.96
N LEU A 2 4.25 -0.16 -7.05
CA LEU A 2 4.58 0.10 -5.64
C LEU A 2 5.23 -1.10 -4.96
N GLU A 3 4.85 -2.31 -5.34
CA GLU A 3 5.46 -3.55 -4.83
C GLU A 3 6.93 -3.70 -5.23
N MET A 4 7.37 -2.94 -6.25
CA MET A 4 8.75 -2.96 -6.72
C MET A 4 9.65 -1.94 -6.00
N LEU A 5 9.08 -1.10 -5.12
CA LEU A 5 9.85 -0.09 -4.40
C LEU A 5 10.61 -0.69 -3.23
N ASP A 6 11.91 -0.47 -3.18
CA ASP A 6 12.73 -0.82 -2.01
C ASP A 6 12.54 0.21 -0.90
N THR A 7 12.47 1.49 -1.30
CA THR A 7 12.22 2.62 -0.42
C THR A 7 11.19 3.53 -1.09
N PHE A 8 10.52 4.39 -0.31
CA PHE A 8 9.50 5.29 -0.84
C PHE A 8 10.11 6.67 -1.16
N ASP A 9 11.00 6.70 -2.15
CA ASP A 9 11.64 7.91 -2.63
C ASP A 9 11.63 7.97 -4.16
N GLU A 10 12.00 9.14 -4.70
CA GLU A 10 11.96 9.39 -6.14
C GLU A 10 12.90 8.47 -6.93
N GLU A 11 14.08 8.21 -6.39
CA GLU A 11 15.06 7.37 -7.06
C GLU A 11 14.58 5.93 -7.19
N ALA A 12 14.03 5.38 -6.10
CA ALA A 12 13.45 4.04 -6.10
C ALA A 12 12.26 3.97 -7.06
N LEU A 13 11.44 5.01 -7.11
CA LEU A 13 10.30 5.08 -8.01
C LEU A 13 10.75 5.05 -9.48
N LYS A 14 11.79 5.81 -9.82
CA LYS A 14 12.34 5.80 -11.18
C LYS A 14 12.86 4.43 -11.58
N ARG A 15 13.60 3.76 -10.69
CA ARG A 15 14.11 2.41 -10.95
C ARG A 15 12.96 1.41 -11.14
N ALA A 16 11.95 1.49 -10.28
CA ALA A 16 10.77 0.61 -10.36
C ALA A 16 10.01 0.85 -11.66
N TYR A 17 9.87 2.11 -12.08
CA TYR A 17 9.19 2.46 -13.33
C TYR A 17 9.91 1.89 -14.55
N ILE A 18 11.24 1.98 -14.59
CA ILE A 18 12.04 1.40 -15.67
C ILE A 18 11.86 -0.11 -15.72
N ALA A 19 11.88 -0.77 -14.57
CA ALA A 19 11.66 -2.21 -14.49
C ALA A 19 10.27 -2.59 -14.99
N LEU A 20 9.26 -1.80 -14.63
CA LEU A 20 7.88 -2.01 -15.07
C LEU A 20 7.76 -1.86 -16.58
N GLN A 21 8.38 -0.83 -17.17
CA GLN A 21 8.41 -0.63 -18.63
C GLN A 21 9.04 -1.80 -19.34
N ASN A 22 10.18 -2.28 -18.87
CA ASN A 22 10.90 -3.40 -19.48
C ASN A 22 10.09 -4.70 -19.43
N ARG A 23 9.31 -4.89 -18.35
CA ARG A 23 8.54 -6.10 -18.16
C ARG A 23 7.23 -6.11 -18.93
N PHE A 24 6.54 -4.95 -19.03
CA PHE A 24 5.17 -4.85 -19.54
C PHE A 24 5.01 -3.92 -20.74
N ALA A 25 6.08 -3.34 -21.29
CA ALA A 25 6.00 -2.36 -22.37
C ALA A 25 5.14 -2.81 -23.56
N PRO A 26 5.17 -4.08 -24.01
CA PRO A 26 4.30 -4.50 -25.10
C PRO A 26 2.82 -4.60 -24.74
N LEU A 27 2.49 -4.61 -23.43
CA LEU A 27 1.13 -4.87 -22.94
C LEU A 27 0.43 -3.62 -22.41
N LEU A 28 1.18 -2.59 -22.05
CA LEU A 28 0.64 -1.35 -21.48
C LEU A 28 0.97 -0.18 -22.40
N ASP A 29 -0.02 0.68 -22.64
CA ASP A 29 0.21 1.90 -23.41
C ASP A 29 0.93 2.95 -22.53
N GLU A 30 1.48 3.96 -23.22
CA GLU A 30 2.24 5.02 -22.56
C GLU A 30 1.40 5.82 -21.58
N SER A 31 0.14 6.08 -21.93
CA SER A 31 -0.80 6.82 -21.09
C SER A 31 -1.04 6.09 -19.76
N THR A 32 -1.27 4.78 -19.81
CA THR A 32 -1.44 3.95 -18.62
C THR A 32 -0.19 3.93 -17.76
N MET A 33 0.98 3.80 -18.38
CA MET A 33 2.27 3.79 -17.70
C MET A 33 2.51 5.12 -16.98
N GLN A 34 2.21 6.24 -17.63
CA GLN A 34 2.35 7.56 -17.02
C GLN A 34 1.41 7.76 -15.85
N ALA A 35 0.17 7.28 -15.94
CA ALA A 35 -0.80 7.37 -14.85
C ALA A 35 -0.30 6.59 -13.63
N ILE A 36 0.26 5.41 -13.82
CA ILE A 36 0.84 4.59 -12.75
C ILE A 36 1.99 5.34 -12.08
N TYR A 37 2.88 5.94 -12.88
CA TYR A 37 4.02 6.69 -12.37
C TYR A 37 3.57 7.93 -11.56
N GLN A 38 2.58 8.65 -12.07
CA GLN A 38 2.03 9.83 -11.37
C GLN A 38 1.46 9.48 -10.00
N ARG A 39 0.76 8.36 -9.89
CA ARG A 39 0.24 7.89 -8.60
C ARG A 39 1.38 7.59 -7.63
N GLY A 40 2.45 6.98 -8.13
CA GLY A 40 3.65 6.72 -7.33
C GLY A 40 4.30 8.02 -6.84
N GLU A 41 4.42 9.02 -7.73
CA GLU A 41 4.97 10.32 -7.37
C GLU A 41 4.13 11.01 -6.28
N LYS A 42 2.80 10.93 -6.39
CA LYS A 42 1.91 11.50 -5.38
C LYS A 42 2.07 10.81 -4.04
N LEU A 43 2.26 9.49 -4.04
CA LEU A 43 2.45 8.72 -2.81
C LEU A 43 3.76 9.10 -2.10
N ILE A 44 4.88 9.13 -2.82
CA ILE A 44 6.17 9.45 -2.22
C ILE A 44 6.30 10.92 -1.82
N SER A 45 5.36 11.76 -2.27
CA SER A 45 5.27 13.17 -1.89
C SER A 45 4.22 13.41 -0.79
N CYS A 46 3.48 12.37 -0.40
CA CYS A 46 2.42 12.48 0.60
C CYS A 46 3.02 12.47 2.00
N LYS A 47 3.11 13.62 2.64
CA LYS A 47 3.71 13.73 3.97
C LYS A 47 3.04 12.84 5.02
N PRO A 48 1.70 12.80 5.13
CA PRO A 48 1.05 11.89 6.09
C PRO A 48 1.45 10.43 5.90
N PHE A 49 1.60 9.97 4.65
CA PHE A 49 2.04 8.61 4.37
C PHE A 49 3.49 8.39 4.79
N LEU A 50 4.39 9.32 4.44
CA LEU A 50 5.80 9.22 4.78
C LEU A 50 6.02 9.25 6.30
N ASP A 51 5.28 10.10 7.00
CA ASP A 51 5.33 10.15 8.47
C ASP A 51 4.86 8.84 9.09
N LEU A 52 3.83 8.22 8.50
CA LEU A 52 3.26 6.98 9.00
C LEU A 52 4.24 5.81 8.92
N ILE A 53 5.01 5.73 7.84
CA ILE A 53 5.95 4.62 7.62
C ILE A 53 7.31 4.82 8.28
N GLN A 54 7.60 6.01 8.79
CA GLN A 54 8.90 6.33 9.35
C GLN A 54 9.21 5.45 10.57
N GLY A 55 10.38 4.80 10.55
CA GLY A 55 10.82 3.94 11.64
C GLY A 55 10.23 2.54 11.60
N ALA A 56 9.39 2.22 10.63
CA ALA A 56 8.76 0.91 10.51
C ALA A 56 9.69 -0.10 9.84
N LYS A 57 9.58 -1.37 10.23
CA LYS A 57 10.02 -2.47 9.41
C LYS A 57 8.90 -2.77 8.41
N ILE A 58 9.20 -2.69 7.12
CA ILE A 58 8.21 -2.70 6.06
C ILE A 58 8.17 -4.06 5.37
N TYR A 59 6.97 -4.65 5.29
CA TYR A 59 6.72 -5.88 4.53
C TYR A 59 5.71 -5.55 3.45
N LYS A 60 6.08 -5.81 2.19
CA LYS A 60 5.23 -5.58 1.02
C LYS A 60 4.58 -6.90 0.59
N GLU A 61 3.33 -6.83 0.13
CA GLU A 61 2.59 -7.99 -0.39
C GLU A 61 2.67 -9.20 0.55
N GLN A 62 2.41 -8.95 1.83
CA GLN A 62 2.52 -9.97 2.86
C GLN A 62 1.37 -10.98 2.76
N PRO A 63 1.66 -12.28 2.51
CA PRO A 63 0.62 -13.30 2.48
C PRO A 63 -0.01 -13.51 3.85
N LEU A 64 -1.32 -13.77 3.85
CA LEU A 64 -2.08 -14.03 5.06
C LEU A 64 -3.09 -15.13 4.78
N ILE A 65 -3.16 -16.12 5.66
CA ILE A 65 -4.23 -17.13 5.63
C ILE A 65 -5.08 -16.91 6.87
N TYR A 66 -6.37 -16.64 6.66
CA TYR A 66 -7.32 -16.42 7.74
C TYR A 66 -8.66 -17.04 7.40
N GLN A 67 -9.19 -17.86 8.32
CA GLN A 67 -10.44 -18.59 8.13
C GLN A 67 -10.46 -19.38 6.82
N LYS A 68 -9.34 -20.07 6.53
CA LYS A 68 -9.13 -20.89 5.33
C LYS A 68 -9.08 -20.12 4.02
N GLU A 69 -9.12 -18.77 4.08
CA GLU A 69 -8.98 -17.93 2.90
C GLU A 69 -7.56 -17.36 2.80
N ARG A 70 -7.04 -17.34 1.57
CA ARG A 70 -5.74 -16.75 1.28
C ARG A 70 -5.94 -15.28 0.92
N LYS A 71 -5.26 -14.40 1.63
CA LYS A 71 -5.28 -12.95 1.42
C LYS A 71 -3.85 -12.44 1.24
N GLN A 72 -3.72 -11.21 0.78
CA GLN A 72 -2.45 -10.55 0.64
C GLN A 72 -2.59 -9.12 1.12
N ILE A 73 -1.73 -8.75 2.08
CA ILE A 73 -1.70 -7.40 2.64
C ILE A 73 -0.71 -6.59 1.81
N ASP A 74 -1.16 -5.46 1.26
CA ASP A 74 -0.32 -4.62 0.40
C ASP A 74 0.91 -4.11 1.15
N LEU A 75 0.70 -3.59 2.36
CA LEU A 75 1.78 -3.03 3.16
C LEU A 75 1.54 -3.32 4.64
N LEU A 76 2.51 -3.97 5.26
CA LEU A 76 2.52 -4.26 6.69
C LEU A 76 3.69 -3.53 7.33
N LEU A 77 3.39 -2.68 8.31
CA LEU A 77 4.39 -1.89 9.03
C LEU A 77 4.51 -2.40 10.45
N GLU A 78 5.71 -2.87 10.81
CA GLU A 78 5.98 -3.39 12.13
C GLU A 78 6.79 -2.38 12.93
N PHE A 79 6.21 -1.95 14.05
CA PHE A 79 6.86 -1.09 15.04
C PHE A 79 7.02 -1.87 16.36
N PRO A 80 7.89 -1.42 17.27
CA PRO A 80 8.04 -2.09 18.57
C PRO A 80 6.75 -2.10 19.41
N ASP A 81 5.86 -1.12 19.22
CA ASP A 81 4.67 -0.91 20.06
C ASP A 81 3.34 -1.10 19.32
N LYS A 82 3.36 -1.31 18.00
CA LYS A 82 2.13 -1.42 17.19
C LYS A 82 2.42 -2.03 15.84
N ILE A 83 1.34 -2.47 15.19
CA ILE A 83 1.36 -2.92 13.79
C ILE A 83 0.42 -2.02 13.00
N ILE A 84 0.84 -1.62 11.80
CA ILE A 84 0.00 -0.85 10.89
C ILE A 84 -0.17 -1.64 9.59
N VAL A 85 -1.42 -1.73 9.13
CA VAL A 85 -1.78 -2.35 7.85
C VAL A 85 -2.26 -1.26 6.91
N ILE A 86 -1.72 -1.23 5.71
CA ILE A 86 -2.16 -0.29 4.68
C ILE A 86 -2.61 -1.06 3.45
N ASP A 87 -3.81 -0.73 2.97
CA ASP A 87 -4.38 -1.27 1.75
C ASP A 87 -4.45 -0.15 0.71
N TYR A 88 -3.87 -0.39 -0.46
CA TYR A 88 -3.90 0.58 -1.56
C TYR A 88 -5.16 0.38 -2.39
N LYS A 89 -5.85 1.47 -2.72
CA LYS A 89 -7.00 1.46 -3.62
C LYS A 89 -6.85 2.56 -4.67
N SER A 90 -7.11 2.22 -5.91
CA SER A 90 -7.11 3.19 -7.01
C SER A 90 -8.52 3.68 -7.36
N SER A 91 -9.54 3.16 -6.66
CA SER A 91 -10.94 3.54 -6.86
C SER A 91 -11.17 5.00 -6.49
N LYS A 92 -11.99 5.70 -7.30
CA LYS A 92 -12.42 7.07 -6.98
C LYS A 92 -13.48 7.11 -5.89
N LYS A 93 -14.21 6.00 -5.69
CA LYS A 93 -15.26 5.92 -4.68
C LYS A 93 -14.75 5.17 -3.45
N LYS A 94 -14.97 5.76 -2.28
CA LYS A 94 -14.77 5.09 -1.01
C LYS A 94 -15.91 4.09 -0.82
N SER A 95 -15.58 2.87 -0.42
CA SER A 95 -16.54 1.79 -0.27
C SER A 95 -16.46 1.19 1.13
N ALA A 96 -17.61 0.81 1.68
CA ALA A 96 -17.67 0.07 2.94
C ALA A 96 -16.92 -1.26 2.85
N LYS A 97 -16.82 -1.84 1.66
CA LYS A 97 -16.07 -3.08 1.44
C LYS A 97 -14.57 -2.90 1.72
N HIS A 98 -14.02 -1.72 1.43
CA HIS A 98 -12.61 -1.41 1.73
C HIS A 98 -12.37 -1.42 3.24
N GLN A 99 -13.27 -0.80 4.00
CA GLN A 99 -13.20 -0.80 5.47
C GLN A 99 -13.31 -2.22 6.03
N THR A 100 -14.24 -3.00 5.52
CA THR A 100 -14.44 -4.39 5.93
C THR A 100 -13.18 -5.22 5.68
N GLN A 101 -12.54 -5.05 4.54
CA GLN A 101 -11.31 -5.78 4.20
C GLN A 101 -10.17 -5.43 5.16
N VAL A 102 -9.97 -4.15 5.44
CA VAL A 102 -8.92 -3.70 6.36
C VAL A 102 -9.19 -4.19 7.77
N LYS A 103 -10.43 -4.16 8.22
CA LYS A 103 -10.82 -4.70 9.53
C LYS A 103 -10.54 -6.18 9.65
N LEU A 104 -10.77 -6.95 8.58
CA LEU A 104 -10.43 -8.37 8.53
C LEU A 104 -8.94 -8.58 8.75
N TYR A 105 -8.10 -7.78 8.08
CA TYR A 105 -6.66 -7.85 8.26
C TYR A 105 -6.25 -7.49 9.69
N GLN A 106 -6.85 -6.45 10.26
CA GLN A 106 -6.58 -6.06 11.65
C GLN A 106 -6.93 -7.20 12.62
N GLU A 107 -8.08 -7.83 12.43
CA GLU A 107 -8.53 -8.93 13.26
C GLU A 107 -7.57 -10.14 13.15
N ALA A 108 -7.21 -10.52 11.93
CA ALA A 108 -6.30 -11.64 11.69
C ALA A 108 -4.92 -11.39 12.33
N LEU A 109 -4.38 -10.19 12.16
CA LEU A 109 -3.06 -9.85 12.68
C LEU A 109 -3.06 -9.71 14.20
N SER A 110 -4.16 -9.28 14.80
CA SER A 110 -4.29 -9.17 16.25
C SER A 110 -4.19 -10.53 16.95
N LYS A 111 -4.44 -11.62 16.22
CA LYS A 111 -4.28 -12.98 16.72
C LYS A 111 -2.85 -13.50 16.60
N ILE A 112 -2.05 -12.87 15.76
CA ILE A 112 -0.65 -13.24 15.52
C ILE A 112 0.28 -12.39 16.38
N TYR A 113 0.03 -11.09 16.42
CA TYR A 113 0.84 -10.13 17.18
C TYR A 113 0.15 -9.79 18.50
N ASP A 114 0.93 -9.69 19.56
CA ASP A 114 0.46 -9.22 20.86
C ASP A 114 0.65 -7.69 20.95
N LEU A 115 0.19 -6.98 19.95
CA LEU A 115 0.34 -5.54 19.81
C LEU A 115 -0.95 -4.96 19.20
N PRO A 116 -1.25 -3.68 19.46
CA PRO A 116 -2.35 -3.01 18.78
C PRO A 116 -2.13 -3.02 17.26
N VAL A 117 -3.19 -3.29 16.50
CA VAL A 117 -3.17 -3.29 15.05
C VAL A 117 -4.07 -2.17 14.54
N VAL A 118 -3.50 -1.24 13.78
CA VAL A 118 -4.19 -0.10 13.19
C VAL A 118 -4.25 -0.28 11.68
N GLY A 119 -5.38 0.04 11.07
CA GLY A 119 -5.56 -0.09 9.64
C GLY A 119 -5.78 1.24 8.93
N TYR A 120 -5.25 1.35 7.73
CA TYR A 120 -5.44 2.50 6.84
C TYR A 120 -5.78 2.03 5.44
N ILE A 121 -6.58 2.83 4.74
CA ILE A 121 -6.80 2.69 3.32
C ILE A 121 -6.10 3.86 2.65
N CYS A 122 -5.25 3.58 1.68
CA CYS A 122 -4.52 4.60 0.94
C CYS A 122 -5.13 4.70 -0.46
N TYR A 123 -5.91 5.75 -0.70
CA TYR A 123 -6.53 6.00 -1.99
C TYR A 123 -5.56 6.73 -2.91
N LEU A 124 -5.15 6.03 -3.96
CA LEU A 124 -4.19 6.54 -4.94
C LEU A 124 -4.93 7.13 -6.12
N GLN A 125 -4.89 8.45 -6.25
CA GLN A 125 -5.51 9.18 -7.35
C GLN A 125 -4.44 9.88 -8.18
N ASN A 126 -4.77 10.22 -9.42
CA ASN A 126 -3.83 10.95 -10.29
C ASN A 126 -3.54 12.35 -9.76
N ASP A 127 -4.50 12.96 -9.05
CA ASP A 127 -4.41 14.31 -8.50
C ASP A 127 -3.96 14.35 -7.04
N GLY A 128 -3.82 13.22 -6.39
CA GLY A 128 -3.36 13.17 -5.01
C GLY A 128 -3.60 11.85 -4.32
N VAL A 129 -3.16 11.78 -3.07
CA VAL A 129 -3.29 10.60 -2.22
C VAL A 129 -4.09 10.96 -0.99
N GLU A 130 -5.08 10.16 -0.66
CA GLU A 130 -5.86 10.29 0.56
C GLU A 130 -5.63 9.07 1.45
N LEU A 131 -5.18 9.32 2.67
CA LEU A 131 -4.93 8.28 3.67
C LEU A 131 -6.06 8.31 4.69
N LEU A 132 -6.85 7.23 4.72
CA LEU A 132 -8.03 7.14 5.57
C LEU A 132 -7.85 6.06 6.63
N LYS A 133 -7.91 6.44 7.90
CA LYS A 133 -7.79 5.50 9.00
C LYS A 133 -9.06 4.65 9.10
N SER A 134 -8.89 3.34 9.29
CA SER A 134 -10.00 2.43 9.54
C SER A 134 -10.65 2.73 10.88
N LEU A 135 -11.94 2.70 10.93
CA LEU A 135 -12.73 2.96 12.13
C LEU A 135 -12.71 1.80 13.13
#